data_a42b24bff117fd1293fc23ee8888fd05
#
_entry.id   a42b24bff117fd1293fc23ee8888fd05
#
_cell.length_a   1.000
_cell.length_b   1.000
_cell.length_c   1.000
_cell.angle_alpha   90.00
_cell.angle_beta   90.00
_cell.angle_gamma   90.00
#
_symmetry.space_group_name_H-M   'P 1'
#
loop_
_entity.id
_entity.type
_entity.pdbx_description
1 polymer ?
#
loop_
_entity_poly.entity_id
_entity_poly.type
_entity_poly.pdbx_seq_one_letter_code
_entity_poly.pdbx_strand_id
1 'polypeptide(L)'
;MSLHIKERYGLLINNEWVPASDGAEFNVYNPANGEQLAVCAEATQADVDKAVAAATEAFKTWKTVSQVDRADYLLKIADAIDAHKEHLAQVETYDNGKPIRETLNVDIPLGADHFRYFAGVLRAEEGSAQVFDENTLSLIIREPIGVVGQVVPWNFPFLMAAWKLAPALAAGCTVVIKPSSHTSLSLLELGSILQDILPPGVVNIVTGKGSKSGQYILDHPGFSKLAFTGSTEVGLDVYKAASERLIPATLELGGKSANIFFEDANWKQALDGAMLGILFNQGQVCCAGSRIFVQDTIYDKFVAELSKLFDKVKVGLPWDESTQLGSLIYEAQVKKVLSYVELAKEEGARVVAGGERITDGELGKGCFVRPTLIVDATNDMRVAREEIFGPMAVVIKFHSEDEVIEQANDSLYGLGGGVFTQNLSRAIRVARAIETGRMWVNTYNSIPAGAPFGGYKQSGIGRETHKVILEHYTQMKNIIINLSDKPSGFYDLD
;
A
#
# COMPACT_ATOMS: atom_id res chain seq x y z
N MET A 1 -24.54 13.76 2.42
CA MET A 1 -23.84 14.03 3.70
C MET A 1 -22.94 15.24 3.51
N SER A 2 -22.88 16.17 4.45
CA SER A 2 -21.94 17.30 4.38
C SER A 2 -20.57 16.86 4.90
N LEU A 3 -19.52 17.06 4.10
CA LEU A 3 -18.13 16.83 4.53
C LEU A 3 -17.73 17.94 5.51
N HIS A 4 -17.23 17.56 6.67
CA HIS A 4 -16.74 18.47 7.70
C HIS A 4 -15.22 18.35 7.82
N ILE A 5 -14.48 19.21 7.12
CA ILE A 5 -13.02 19.28 7.14
C ILE A 5 -12.55 20.71 7.36
N LYS A 6 -11.28 20.90 7.71
CA LYS A 6 -10.66 22.23 7.80
C LYS A 6 -10.47 22.79 6.38
N GLU A 7 -10.65 24.10 6.22
CA GLU A 7 -10.32 24.77 4.96
C GLU A 7 -8.82 24.78 4.67
N ARG A 8 -8.00 24.77 5.73
CA ARG A 8 -6.53 24.78 5.66
C ARG A 8 -5.90 23.80 6.62
N TYR A 9 -4.88 23.10 6.15
CA TYR A 9 -4.06 22.19 6.93
C TYR A 9 -2.59 22.62 6.91
N GLY A 10 -2.00 22.71 8.10
CA GLY A 10 -0.56 22.87 8.29
C GLY A 10 0.20 21.54 8.17
N LEU A 11 1.49 21.60 8.46
CA LEU A 11 2.33 20.45 8.74
C LEU A 11 2.15 20.06 10.22
N LEU A 12 2.13 18.79 10.55
CA LEU A 12 2.18 18.33 11.94
C LEU A 12 3.63 18.03 12.33
N ILE A 13 4.24 18.93 13.09
CA ILE A 13 5.63 18.79 13.55
C ILE A 13 5.65 18.94 15.06
N ASN A 14 6.21 17.95 15.76
CA ASN A 14 6.31 17.96 17.23
C ASN A 14 4.97 18.16 17.95
N ASN A 15 3.90 17.54 17.43
CA ASN A 15 2.51 17.72 17.86
C ASN A 15 1.95 19.15 17.73
N GLU A 16 2.53 19.98 16.88
CA GLU A 16 2.03 21.30 16.55
C GLU A 16 1.70 21.42 15.07
N TRP A 17 0.55 22.04 14.76
CA TRP A 17 0.18 22.37 13.39
C TRP A 17 0.84 23.71 12.99
N VAL A 18 1.79 23.63 12.07
CA VAL A 18 2.58 24.79 11.63
C VAL A 18 2.43 25.01 10.12
N PRO A 19 2.46 26.28 9.64
CA PRO A 19 2.53 26.55 8.21
C PRO A 19 3.89 26.13 7.64
N ALA A 20 4.00 26.03 6.32
CA ALA A 20 5.29 25.90 5.67
C ALA A 20 6.17 27.13 5.95
N SER A 21 7.48 26.93 6.10
CA SER A 21 8.44 27.99 6.49
C SER A 21 8.49 29.16 5.50
N ASP A 22 8.16 28.93 4.23
CA ASP A 22 8.07 29.94 3.18
C ASP A 22 6.63 30.37 2.88
N GLY A 23 5.64 29.82 3.61
CA GLY A 23 4.22 30.05 3.38
C GLY A 23 3.65 29.38 2.13
N ALA A 24 4.40 28.47 1.49
CA ALA A 24 3.92 27.77 0.30
C ALA A 24 2.77 26.81 0.63
N GLU A 25 1.79 26.77 -0.27
CA GLU A 25 0.58 25.96 -0.15
C GLU A 25 0.24 25.28 -1.48
N PHE A 26 -0.56 24.22 -1.43
CA PHE A 26 -1.16 23.61 -2.60
C PHE A 26 -2.62 23.22 -2.33
N ASN A 27 -3.43 23.19 -3.39
CA ASN A 27 -4.83 22.85 -3.31
C ASN A 27 -5.03 21.33 -3.44
N VAL A 28 -5.99 20.78 -2.69
CA VAL A 28 -6.50 19.42 -2.80
C VAL A 28 -7.90 19.49 -3.41
N TYR A 29 -8.17 18.66 -4.40
CA TYR A 29 -9.39 18.66 -5.19
C TYR A 29 -10.11 17.31 -5.11
N ASN A 30 -11.43 17.37 -5.10
CA ASN A 30 -12.28 16.19 -5.25
C ASN A 30 -12.23 15.71 -6.71
N PRO A 31 -11.75 14.49 -6.99
CA PRO A 31 -11.63 14.00 -8.36
C PRO A 31 -13.00 13.69 -9.02
N ALA A 32 -14.08 13.58 -8.23
CA ALA A 32 -15.40 13.27 -8.74
C ALA A 32 -16.14 14.48 -9.34
N ASN A 33 -15.75 15.71 -8.96
CA ASN A 33 -16.42 16.93 -9.45
C ASN A 33 -15.49 18.12 -9.70
N GLY A 34 -14.19 18.00 -9.35
CA GLY A 34 -13.19 19.06 -9.51
C GLY A 34 -13.28 20.17 -8.47
N GLU A 35 -14.11 20.06 -7.46
CA GLU A 35 -14.21 21.06 -6.39
C GLU A 35 -12.99 21.05 -5.49
N GLN A 36 -12.52 22.22 -5.09
CA GLN A 36 -11.46 22.34 -4.09
C GLN A 36 -11.99 21.93 -2.71
N LEU A 37 -11.33 20.96 -2.08
CA LEU A 37 -11.67 20.46 -0.75
C LEU A 37 -10.97 21.30 0.34
N ALA A 38 -9.66 21.48 0.20
CA ALA A 38 -8.86 22.16 1.19
C ALA A 38 -7.57 22.71 0.56
N VAL A 39 -6.84 23.49 1.37
CA VAL A 39 -5.50 23.97 1.08
C VAL A 39 -4.54 23.34 2.10
N CYS A 40 -3.43 22.76 1.63
CA CYS A 40 -2.41 22.15 2.48
C CYS A 40 -1.07 22.91 2.37
N ALA A 41 -0.32 22.98 3.45
CA ALA A 41 1.03 23.52 3.45
C ALA A 41 1.96 22.66 2.55
N GLU A 42 2.85 23.29 1.78
CA GLU A 42 3.89 22.60 0.99
C GLU A 42 5.24 22.69 1.68
N ALA A 43 5.65 21.62 2.38
CA ALA A 43 6.87 21.60 3.18
C ALA A 43 8.12 21.96 2.37
N THR A 44 8.96 22.81 2.96
CA THR A 44 10.31 23.15 2.50
C THR A 44 11.35 22.17 3.05
N GLN A 45 12.61 22.26 2.60
CA GLN A 45 13.72 21.53 3.23
C GLN A 45 13.80 21.84 4.73
N ALA A 46 13.71 23.13 5.12
CA ALA A 46 13.77 23.55 6.51
C ALA A 46 12.64 22.94 7.38
N ASP A 47 11.47 22.67 6.81
CA ASP A 47 10.38 22.01 7.53
C ASP A 47 10.66 20.51 7.71
N VAL A 48 11.20 19.86 6.70
CA VAL A 48 11.67 18.47 6.81
C VAL A 48 12.78 18.36 7.85
N ASP A 49 13.75 19.30 7.87
CA ASP A 49 14.82 19.35 8.88
C ASP A 49 14.25 19.46 10.31
N LYS A 50 13.23 20.31 10.52
CA LYS A 50 12.53 20.43 11.81
C LYS A 50 11.80 19.15 12.19
N ALA A 51 11.10 18.52 11.25
CA ALA A 51 10.38 17.27 11.49
C ALA A 51 11.34 16.13 11.88
N VAL A 52 12.49 16.02 11.19
CA VAL A 52 13.52 15.03 11.51
C VAL A 52 14.19 15.33 12.86
N ALA A 53 14.44 16.61 13.17
CA ALA A 53 14.99 16.99 14.47
C ALA A 53 14.02 16.63 15.61
N ALA A 54 12.72 16.92 15.45
CA ALA A 54 11.68 16.54 16.42
C ALA A 54 11.61 15.01 16.60
N ALA A 55 11.62 14.25 15.50
CA ALA A 55 11.62 12.80 15.53
C ALA A 55 12.89 12.23 16.21
N THR A 56 14.06 12.84 15.97
CA THR A 56 15.32 12.45 16.59
C THR A 56 15.32 12.68 18.10
N GLU A 57 14.77 13.80 18.55
CA GLU A 57 14.64 14.08 19.97
C GLU A 57 13.65 13.10 20.64
N ALA A 58 12.47 12.92 20.05
CA ALA A 58 11.47 11.98 20.55
C ALA A 58 11.99 10.53 20.59
N PHE A 59 12.84 10.13 19.66
CA PHE A 59 13.41 8.79 19.62
C PHE A 59 14.21 8.44 20.88
N LYS A 60 14.87 9.41 21.51
CA LYS A 60 15.66 9.17 22.72
C LYS A 60 14.84 8.56 23.85
N THR A 61 13.59 8.96 23.97
CA THR A 61 12.65 8.46 24.97
C THR A 61 11.76 7.34 24.45
N TRP A 62 11.21 7.49 23.22
CA TRP A 62 10.28 6.53 22.63
C TRP A 62 10.88 5.12 22.50
N LYS A 63 12.13 4.98 22.11
CA LYS A 63 12.82 3.68 22.01
C LYS A 63 12.92 2.92 23.36
N THR A 64 12.75 3.61 24.49
CA THR A 64 12.81 3.01 25.82
C THR A 64 11.43 2.75 26.43
N VAL A 65 10.36 3.17 25.77
CA VAL A 65 8.99 2.87 26.17
C VAL A 65 8.78 1.35 26.10
N SER A 66 8.16 0.78 27.16
CA SER A 66 8.00 -0.67 27.25
C SER A 66 7.11 -1.22 26.11
N GLN A 67 7.25 -2.51 25.77
CA GLN A 67 6.38 -3.18 24.82
C GLN A 67 4.90 -3.08 25.21
N VAL A 68 4.62 -3.16 26.50
CA VAL A 68 3.24 -3.05 27.06
C VAL A 68 2.68 -1.66 26.79
N ASP A 69 3.43 -0.61 27.14
CA ASP A 69 2.96 0.77 26.98
C ASP A 69 2.83 1.13 25.47
N ARG A 70 3.74 0.68 24.61
CA ARG A 70 3.60 0.89 23.15
C ARG A 70 2.36 0.16 22.61
N ALA A 71 2.08 -1.06 23.07
CA ALA A 71 0.87 -1.77 22.69
C ALA A 71 -0.40 -1.00 23.11
N ASP A 72 -0.41 -0.40 24.29
CA ASP A 72 -1.53 0.41 24.78
C ASP A 72 -1.72 1.69 23.94
N TYR A 73 -0.63 2.33 23.48
CA TYR A 73 -0.73 3.43 22.51
C TYR A 73 -1.37 2.99 21.18
N LEU A 74 -0.95 1.85 20.65
CA LEU A 74 -1.52 1.31 19.41
C LEU A 74 -3.01 0.96 19.55
N LEU A 75 -3.44 0.40 20.67
CA LEU A 75 -4.85 0.12 20.95
C LEU A 75 -5.67 1.41 21.05
N LYS A 76 -5.17 2.44 21.74
CA LYS A 76 -5.82 3.76 21.80
C LYS A 76 -6.00 4.39 20.42
N ILE A 77 -4.98 4.26 19.54
CA ILE A 77 -5.09 4.73 18.16
C ILE A 77 -6.18 3.98 17.42
N ALA A 78 -6.21 2.65 17.51
CA ALA A 78 -7.22 1.83 16.85
C ALA A 78 -8.65 2.16 17.32
N ASP A 79 -8.85 2.34 18.63
CA ASP A 79 -10.14 2.70 19.19
C ASP A 79 -10.59 4.10 18.78
N ALA A 80 -9.65 5.05 18.67
CA ALA A 80 -9.93 6.39 18.19
C ALA A 80 -10.28 6.40 16.70
N ILE A 81 -9.60 5.58 15.87
CA ILE A 81 -9.96 5.38 14.45
C ILE A 81 -11.40 4.86 14.33
N ASP A 82 -11.77 3.84 15.11
CA ASP A 82 -13.13 3.30 15.10
C ASP A 82 -14.17 4.33 15.57
N ALA A 83 -13.84 5.15 16.57
CA ALA A 83 -14.71 6.22 17.03
C ALA A 83 -14.94 7.32 15.98
N HIS A 84 -14.01 7.50 15.04
CA HIS A 84 -14.09 8.50 13.97
C HIS A 84 -14.30 7.87 12.58
N LYS A 85 -14.72 6.59 12.53
CA LYS A 85 -14.79 5.78 11.29
C LYS A 85 -15.57 6.45 10.18
N GLU A 86 -16.77 6.93 10.45
CA GLU A 86 -17.64 7.55 9.43
C GLU A 86 -17.01 8.84 8.87
N HIS A 87 -16.42 9.66 9.72
CA HIS A 87 -15.74 10.88 9.32
C HIS A 87 -14.52 10.58 8.44
N LEU A 88 -13.63 9.70 8.90
CA LEU A 88 -12.42 9.31 8.16
C LEU A 88 -12.78 8.68 6.81
N ALA A 89 -13.83 7.84 6.75
CA ALA A 89 -14.29 7.22 5.52
C ALA A 89 -14.86 8.26 4.53
N GLN A 90 -15.60 9.27 5.01
CA GLN A 90 -16.06 10.36 4.17
C GLN A 90 -14.88 11.16 3.61
N VAL A 91 -13.94 11.56 4.46
CA VAL A 91 -12.74 12.30 4.04
C VAL A 91 -11.99 11.51 2.96
N GLU A 92 -11.70 10.23 3.19
CA GLU A 92 -11.02 9.36 2.23
C GLU A 92 -11.79 9.27 0.91
N THR A 93 -13.11 9.15 0.96
CA THR A 93 -13.98 9.07 -0.23
C THR A 93 -13.94 10.35 -1.07
N TYR A 94 -14.02 11.52 -0.44
CA TYR A 94 -14.00 12.79 -1.16
C TYR A 94 -12.62 13.14 -1.70
N ASP A 95 -11.56 12.79 -0.95
CA ASP A 95 -10.18 13.09 -1.30
C ASP A 95 -9.64 12.16 -2.41
N ASN A 96 -10.07 10.88 -2.42
CA ASN A 96 -9.57 9.87 -3.35
C ASN A 96 -10.50 9.60 -4.53
N GLY A 97 -11.82 9.74 -4.36
CA GLY A 97 -12.83 9.40 -5.35
C GLY A 97 -13.34 7.96 -5.31
N LYS A 98 -12.88 7.11 -4.38
CA LYS A 98 -13.38 5.75 -4.20
C LYS A 98 -14.75 5.73 -3.52
N PRO A 99 -15.60 4.70 -3.78
CA PRO A 99 -16.92 4.62 -3.19
C PRO A 99 -16.90 4.54 -1.67
N ILE A 100 -17.83 5.25 -1.02
CA ILE A 100 -17.99 5.26 0.44
C ILE A 100 -18.16 3.85 1.03
N ARG A 101 -18.74 2.91 0.28
CA ARG A 101 -18.88 1.51 0.69
C ARG A 101 -17.52 0.82 0.89
N GLU A 102 -16.47 1.24 0.16
CA GLU A 102 -15.12 0.69 0.27
C GLU A 102 -14.39 1.30 1.46
N THR A 103 -14.46 2.62 1.63
CA THR A 103 -13.80 3.30 2.75
C THR A 103 -14.39 2.91 4.10
N LEU A 104 -15.73 2.81 4.20
CA LEU A 104 -16.44 2.41 5.42
C LEU A 104 -16.22 0.95 5.81
N ASN A 105 -16.12 0.04 4.84
CA ASN A 105 -16.09 -1.40 5.12
C ASN A 105 -14.72 -2.03 4.97
N VAL A 106 -13.77 -1.34 4.33
CA VAL A 106 -12.42 -1.87 4.08
C VAL A 106 -11.34 -0.95 4.61
N ASP A 107 -11.16 0.24 4.04
CA ASP A 107 -9.94 1.05 4.27
C ASP A 107 -9.77 1.45 5.75
N ILE A 108 -10.80 2.06 6.34
CA ILE A 108 -10.72 2.54 7.72
C ILE A 108 -10.71 1.39 8.73
N PRO A 109 -11.61 0.37 8.62
CA PRO A 109 -11.56 -0.78 9.52
C PRO A 109 -10.25 -1.57 9.47
N LEU A 110 -9.69 -1.80 8.27
CA LEU A 110 -8.39 -2.46 8.15
C LEU A 110 -7.27 -1.61 8.73
N GLY A 111 -7.33 -0.29 8.59
CA GLY A 111 -6.36 0.60 9.24
C GLY A 111 -6.37 0.43 10.76
N ALA A 112 -7.54 0.45 11.40
CA ALA A 112 -7.68 0.18 12.84
C ALA A 112 -7.18 -1.22 13.22
N ASP A 113 -7.52 -2.24 12.41
CA ASP A 113 -7.09 -3.64 12.64
C ASP A 113 -5.58 -3.80 12.61
N HIS A 114 -4.87 -3.07 11.75
CA HIS A 114 -3.40 -3.10 11.70
C HIS A 114 -2.78 -2.60 13.00
N PHE A 115 -3.28 -1.52 13.59
CA PHE A 115 -2.82 -1.06 14.90
C PHE A 115 -3.10 -2.10 15.99
N ARG A 116 -4.27 -2.75 16.00
CA ARG A 116 -4.60 -3.83 16.94
C ARG A 116 -3.71 -5.06 16.76
N TYR A 117 -3.47 -5.44 15.50
CA TYR A 117 -2.61 -6.57 15.19
C TYR A 117 -1.20 -6.36 15.75
N PHE A 118 -0.58 -5.19 15.49
CA PHE A 118 0.76 -4.91 15.99
C PHE A 118 0.82 -4.72 17.51
N ALA A 119 -0.24 -4.25 18.15
CA ALA A 119 -0.34 -4.25 19.62
C ALA A 119 -0.29 -5.68 20.19
N GLY A 120 -0.99 -6.62 19.54
CA GLY A 120 -0.96 -8.05 19.91
C GLY A 120 0.38 -8.70 19.66
N VAL A 121 0.96 -8.49 18.48
CA VAL A 121 2.28 -9.03 18.09
C VAL A 121 3.38 -8.54 19.04
N LEU A 122 3.39 -7.24 19.35
CA LEU A 122 4.42 -6.65 20.21
C LEU A 122 4.48 -7.30 21.58
N ARG A 123 3.34 -7.67 22.14
CA ARG A 123 3.26 -8.34 23.46
C ARG A 123 3.71 -9.81 23.42
N ALA A 124 3.79 -10.41 22.23
CA ALA A 124 4.24 -11.79 22.00
C ALA A 124 5.65 -11.88 21.39
N GLU A 125 6.28 -10.72 21.11
CA GLU A 125 7.61 -10.70 20.50
C GLU A 125 8.67 -10.97 21.55
N GLU A 126 9.54 -11.95 21.26
CA GLU A 126 10.59 -12.43 22.15
C GLU A 126 11.97 -12.26 21.51
N GLY A 127 12.99 -12.09 22.36
CA GLY A 127 14.37 -12.30 22.00
C GLY A 127 14.74 -13.79 22.10
N SER A 128 16.01 -14.11 21.84
CA SER A 128 16.51 -15.48 22.06
C SER A 128 17.78 -15.48 22.90
N ALA A 129 17.94 -16.59 23.64
CA ALA A 129 19.16 -16.89 24.38
C ALA A 129 19.64 -18.29 23.98
N GLN A 130 20.94 -18.44 23.77
CA GLN A 130 21.58 -19.71 23.45
C GLN A 130 22.81 -19.92 24.34
N VAL A 131 22.85 -21.06 24.99
CA VAL A 131 24.04 -21.52 25.73
C VAL A 131 24.90 -22.31 24.75
N PHE A 132 26.09 -21.81 24.40
CA PHE A 132 27.00 -22.51 23.50
C PHE A 132 27.82 -23.57 24.26
N ASP A 133 28.26 -23.24 25.48
CA ASP A 133 28.96 -24.13 26.41
C ASP A 133 28.71 -23.64 27.85
N GLU A 134 29.35 -24.29 28.84
CA GLU A 134 29.19 -23.96 30.24
C GLU A 134 29.60 -22.51 30.61
N ASN A 135 30.41 -21.89 29.78
CA ASN A 135 31.00 -20.56 30.03
C ASN A 135 30.54 -19.51 29.03
N THR A 136 29.76 -19.86 27.99
CA THR A 136 29.38 -18.93 26.92
C THR A 136 27.88 -18.87 26.72
N LEU A 137 27.33 -17.70 27.04
CA LEU A 137 25.90 -17.36 26.78
C LEU A 137 25.80 -16.31 25.68
N SER A 138 24.95 -16.55 24.69
CA SER A 138 24.60 -15.60 23.64
C SER A 138 23.17 -15.11 23.83
N LEU A 139 22.99 -13.79 23.84
CA LEU A 139 21.67 -13.14 23.79
C LEU A 139 21.49 -12.49 22.43
N ILE A 140 20.32 -12.67 21.84
CA ILE A 140 19.91 -11.95 20.62
C ILE A 140 18.74 -11.04 20.98
N ILE A 141 18.94 -9.74 20.85
CA ILE A 141 17.93 -8.72 21.10
C ILE A 141 17.67 -7.91 19.82
N ARG A 142 16.47 -7.35 19.72
CA ARG A 142 16.10 -6.43 18.63
C ARG A 142 15.97 -5.02 19.18
N GLU A 143 16.60 -4.07 18.51
CA GLU A 143 16.56 -2.64 18.84
C GLU A 143 15.87 -1.86 17.71
N PRO A 144 15.05 -0.82 18.03
CA PRO A 144 14.47 0.05 17.01
C PRO A 144 15.55 0.66 16.12
N ILE A 145 15.30 0.74 14.81
CA ILE A 145 16.29 1.20 13.85
C ILE A 145 16.58 2.71 13.95
N GLY A 146 15.60 3.52 14.40
CA GLY A 146 15.76 4.96 14.52
C GLY A 146 14.60 5.78 13.97
N VAL A 147 14.93 6.91 13.36
CA VAL A 147 13.99 7.79 12.66
C VAL A 147 13.70 7.23 11.26
N VAL A 148 12.44 7.08 10.91
CA VAL A 148 12.01 6.49 9.64
C VAL A 148 11.32 7.54 8.76
N GLY A 149 11.81 7.69 7.52
CA GLY A 149 11.13 8.44 6.47
C GLY A 149 10.12 7.55 5.74
N GLN A 150 8.85 7.95 5.73
CA GLN A 150 7.78 7.18 5.10
C GLN A 150 7.09 8.02 4.02
N VAL A 151 6.90 7.44 2.82
CA VAL A 151 6.16 8.07 1.74
C VAL A 151 5.06 7.13 1.27
N VAL A 152 3.83 7.61 1.31
CA VAL A 152 2.64 6.81 0.98
C VAL A 152 1.96 7.29 -0.30
N PRO A 153 1.34 6.37 -1.06
CA PRO A 153 0.71 6.66 -2.34
C PRO A 153 -0.69 7.27 -2.16
N TRP A 154 -1.31 7.58 -3.28
CA TRP A 154 -2.63 8.20 -3.34
C TRP A 154 -3.80 7.19 -3.41
N ASN A 155 -3.55 5.92 -3.74
CA ASN A 155 -4.64 4.96 -3.99
C ASN A 155 -5.29 4.36 -2.74
N PHE A 156 -4.55 4.23 -1.64
CA PHE A 156 -5.04 3.84 -0.32
C PHE A 156 -4.38 4.73 0.75
N PRO A 157 -4.68 6.04 0.79
CA PRO A 157 -3.93 6.98 1.62
C PRO A 157 -3.93 6.60 3.10
N PHE A 158 -5.11 6.35 3.68
CA PHE A 158 -5.26 5.99 5.08
C PHE A 158 -4.66 4.61 5.40
N LEU A 159 -5.00 3.61 4.59
CA LEU A 159 -4.57 2.23 4.84
C LEU A 159 -3.05 2.08 4.71
N MET A 160 -2.42 2.70 3.70
CA MET A 160 -0.96 2.66 3.54
C MET A 160 -0.23 3.44 4.63
N ALA A 161 -0.82 4.50 5.16
CA ALA A 161 -0.31 5.17 6.35
C ALA A 161 -0.35 4.24 7.57
N ALA A 162 -1.47 3.55 7.81
CA ALA A 162 -1.59 2.59 8.92
C ALA A 162 -0.60 1.42 8.78
N TRP A 163 -0.40 0.88 7.56
CA TRP A 163 0.57 -0.19 7.29
C TRP A 163 2.00 0.18 7.68
N LYS A 164 2.37 1.45 7.54
CA LYS A 164 3.72 1.93 7.83
C LYS A 164 3.86 2.46 9.25
N LEU A 165 2.85 3.16 9.77
CA LEU A 165 2.88 3.73 11.12
C LEU A 165 2.81 2.65 12.20
N ALA A 166 1.87 1.70 12.08
CA ALA A 166 1.64 0.71 13.13
C ALA A 166 2.88 -0.13 13.45
N PRO A 167 3.58 -0.76 12.47
CA PRO A 167 4.81 -1.51 12.76
C PRO A 167 5.98 -0.64 13.20
N ALA A 168 6.12 0.58 12.66
CA ALA A 168 7.19 1.50 13.06
C ALA A 168 7.06 1.89 14.53
N LEU A 169 5.85 2.27 14.96
CA LEU A 169 5.54 2.61 16.35
C LEU A 169 5.69 1.40 17.27
N ALA A 170 5.21 0.23 16.85
CA ALA A 170 5.39 -1.03 17.58
C ALA A 170 6.86 -1.33 17.81
N ALA A 171 7.71 -1.19 16.79
CA ALA A 171 9.14 -1.41 16.88
C ALA A 171 9.86 -0.41 17.80
N GLY A 172 9.24 0.75 18.11
CA GLY A 172 9.85 1.84 18.89
C GLY A 172 10.61 2.86 18.05
N CYS A 173 10.32 2.91 16.74
CA CYS A 173 10.81 3.95 15.82
C CYS A 173 9.98 5.23 15.93
N THR A 174 10.58 6.35 15.55
CA THR A 174 9.87 7.62 15.32
C THR A 174 9.77 7.88 13.81
N VAL A 175 8.80 8.69 13.39
CA VAL A 175 8.40 8.75 12.00
C VAL A 175 8.26 10.19 11.50
N VAL A 176 8.74 10.43 10.28
CA VAL A 176 8.32 11.53 9.43
C VAL A 176 7.62 10.92 8.21
N ILE A 177 6.30 11.12 8.10
CA ILE A 177 5.49 10.55 7.02
C ILE A 177 4.98 11.64 6.08
N LYS A 178 5.00 11.32 4.77
CA LYS A 178 4.51 12.18 3.71
C LYS A 178 3.40 11.50 2.89
N PRO A 179 2.16 12.01 2.93
CA PRO A 179 1.10 11.56 2.02
C PRO A 179 1.36 12.02 0.58
N SER A 180 0.67 11.43 -0.37
CA SER A 180 0.57 12.01 -1.71
C SER A 180 -0.10 13.39 -1.66
N SER A 181 0.37 14.33 -2.48
CA SER A 181 -0.27 15.66 -2.60
C SER A 181 -1.69 15.62 -3.19
N HIS A 182 -2.07 14.49 -3.80
CA HIS A 182 -3.42 14.30 -4.35
C HIS A 182 -4.41 13.82 -3.29
N THR A 183 -3.94 13.18 -2.20
CA THR A 183 -4.77 12.57 -1.16
C THR A 183 -4.10 12.75 0.20
N SER A 184 -4.07 13.98 0.69
CA SER A 184 -3.42 14.29 1.95
C SER A 184 -4.37 14.25 3.15
N LEU A 185 -5.68 14.42 2.91
CA LEU A 185 -6.61 14.81 3.96
C LEU A 185 -6.87 13.72 4.99
N SER A 186 -7.07 12.47 4.58
CA SER A 186 -7.35 11.38 5.53
C SER A 186 -6.18 11.11 6.48
N LEU A 187 -4.92 11.26 6.01
CA LEU A 187 -3.75 11.18 6.89
C LEU A 187 -3.62 12.40 7.81
N LEU A 188 -4.01 13.60 7.35
CA LEU A 188 -4.00 14.80 8.21
C LEU A 188 -5.08 14.73 9.28
N GLU A 189 -6.26 14.17 8.98
CA GLU A 189 -7.28 13.88 10.00
C GLU A 189 -6.80 12.81 10.99
N LEU A 190 -6.15 11.74 10.52
CA LEU A 190 -5.47 10.79 11.41
C LEU A 190 -4.41 11.49 12.27
N GLY A 191 -3.67 12.46 11.69
CA GLY A 191 -2.69 13.27 12.42
C GLY A 191 -3.30 14.02 13.62
N SER A 192 -4.53 14.52 13.50
CA SER A 192 -5.25 15.14 14.61
C SER A 192 -5.55 14.14 15.74
N ILE A 193 -5.87 12.89 15.39
CA ILE A 193 -6.06 11.80 16.37
C ILE A 193 -4.72 11.42 17.03
N LEU A 194 -3.66 11.29 16.25
CA LEU A 194 -2.33 10.90 16.75
C LEU A 194 -1.74 11.96 17.68
N GLN A 195 -1.98 13.24 17.42
CA GLN A 195 -1.54 14.37 18.23
C GLN A 195 -2.03 14.27 19.69
N ASP A 196 -3.26 13.81 19.89
CA ASP A 196 -3.87 13.69 21.22
C ASP A 196 -3.42 12.45 21.98
N ILE A 197 -2.85 11.45 21.28
CA ILE A 197 -2.51 10.15 21.86
C ILE A 197 -1.00 10.00 22.07
N LEU A 198 -0.19 10.35 21.06
CA LEU A 198 1.25 10.09 21.06
C LEU A 198 2.05 11.25 21.67
N PRO A 199 3.21 10.96 22.29
CA PRO A 199 4.13 12.00 22.71
C PRO A 199 4.60 12.89 21.55
N PRO A 200 4.92 14.18 21.79
CA PRO A 200 5.41 15.08 20.78
C PRO A 200 6.62 14.53 20.01
N GLY A 201 6.62 14.69 18.69
CA GLY A 201 7.70 14.31 17.80
C GLY A 201 7.75 12.81 17.43
N VAL A 202 6.96 11.93 18.04
CA VAL A 202 6.93 10.49 17.70
C VAL A 202 6.43 10.28 16.26
N VAL A 203 5.40 11.00 15.85
CA VAL A 203 4.94 11.06 14.45
C VAL A 203 4.90 12.50 13.98
N ASN A 204 5.48 12.76 12.82
CA ASN A 204 5.45 14.06 12.16
C ASN A 204 4.92 13.86 10.75
N ILE A 205 4.04 14.75 10.28
CA ILE A 205 3.42 14.68 8.96
C ILE A 205 3.83 15.93 8.17
N VAL A 206 4.51 15.70 7.05
CA VAL A 206 4.89 16.77 6.12
C VAL A 206 4.19 16.56 4.78
N THR A 207 3.54 17.58 4.26
CA THR A 207 2.79 17.54 3.01
C THR A 207 3.53 18.27 1.89
N GLY A 208 3.13 18.02 0.64
CA GLY A 208 3.68 18.66 -0.54
C GLY A 208 3.90 17.70 -1.72
N LYS A 209 4.33 18.26 -2.85
CA LYS A 209 4.57 17.49 -4.08
C LYS A 209 5.72 16.50 -3.93
N GLY A 210 5.60 15.34 -4.59
CA GLY A 210 6.63 14.29 -4.57
C GLY A 210 7.99 14.79 -5.06
N SER A 211 8.00 15.57 -6.13
CA SER A 211 9.21 16.14 -6.75
C SER A 211 9.91 17.24 -5.92
N LYS A 212 9.26 17.73 -4.85
CA LYS A 212 9.81 18.77 -3.96
C LYS A 212 9.94 18.21 -2.54
N SER A 213 8.85 18.19 -1.77
CA SER A 213 8.87 17.72 -0.37
C SER A 213 9.22 16.23 -0.25
N GLY A 214 8.87 15.41 -1.26
CA GLY A 214 9.30 14.01 -1.34
C GLY A 214 10.81 13.89 -1.49
N GLN A 215 11.41 14.68 -2.39
CA GLN A 215 12.86 14.69 -2.60
C GLN A 215 13.62 15.12 -1.34
N TYR A 216 13.12 16.11 -0.59
CA TYR A 216 13.73 16.51 0.67
C TYR A 216 13.79 15.39 1.71
N ILE A 217 12.79 14.49 1.75
CA ILE A 217 12.82 13.30 2.59
C ILE A 217 13.90 12.33 2.09
N LEU A 218 13.96 12.08 0.78
CA LEU A 218 14.93 11.14 0.21
C LEU A 218 16.38 11.59 0.45
N ASP A 219 16.64 12.88 0.36
CA ASP A 219 18.00 13.44 0.47
C ASP A 219 18.43 13.70 1.92
N HIS A 220 17.48 13.73 2.88
CA HIS A 220 17.79 14.11 4.26
C HIS A 220 18.64 13.03 4.98
N PRO A 221 19.83 13.38 5.52
CA PRO A 221 20.76 12.39 6.10
C PRO A 221 20.29 11.80 7.45
N GLY A 222 19.33 12.40 8.11
CA GLY A 222 18.89 12.04 9.46
C GLY A 222 17.95 10.83 9.54
N PHE A 223 17.62 10.20 8.43
CA PHE A 223 16.81 8.96 8.43
C PHE A 223 17.68 7.72 8.56
N SER A 224 17.25 6.80 9.42
CA SER A 224 17.85 5.46 9.58
C SER A 224 17.25 4.43 8.62
N LYS A 225 16.09 4.74 8.00
CA LYS A 225 15.36 3.87 7.07
C LYS A 225 14.43 4.71 6.20
N LEU A 226 14.24 4.25 4.97
CA LEU A 226 13.15 4.72 4.09
C LEU A 226 12.11 3.63 3.87
N ALA A 227 10.83 3.99 3.90
CA ALA A 227 9.72 3.10 3.57
C ALA A 227 8.84 3.79 2.51
N PHE A 228 8.70 3.17 1.36
CA PHE A 228 8.04 3.74 0.20
C PHE A 228 7.00 2.79 -0.38
N THR A 229 5.84 3.34 -0.75
CA THR A 229 4.88 2.66 -1.62
C THR A 229 4.52 3.61 -2.77
N GLY A 230 4.63 3.12 -4.01
CA GLY A 230 4.34 3.93 -5.20
C GLY A 230 4.78 3.27 -6.51
N SER A 231 5.10 4.08 -7.52
CA SER A 231 5.56 3.56 -8.82
C SER A 231 6.96 2.94 -8.75
N THR A 232 7.23 1.98 -9.63
CA THR A 232 8.55 1.34 -9.74
C THR A 232 9.65 2.35 -10.05
N GLU A 233 9.38 3.35 -10.90
CA GLU A 233 10.32 4.41 -11.26
C GLU A 233 10.78 5.19 -10.01
N VAL A 234 9.85 5.71 -9.23
CA VAL A 234 10.16 6.45 -7.99
C VAL A 234 10.80 5.52 -6.95
N GLY A 235 10.37 4.25 -6.88
CA GLY A 235 10.97 3.25 -6.00
C GLY A 235 12.46 3.04 -6.25
N LEU A 236 12.88 3.07 -7.51
CA LEU A 236 14.31 3.02 -7.87
C LEU A 236 15.08 4.24 -7.35
N ASP A 237 14.50 5.44 -7.40
CA ASP A 237 15.14 6.64 -6.86
C ASP A 237 15.22 6.60 -5.33
N VAL A 238 14.18 6.10 -4.65
CA VAL A 238 14.21 5.85 -3.19
C VAL A 238 15.33 4.88 -2.83
N TYR A 239 15.49 3.80 -3.62
CA TYR A 239 16.52 2.80 -3.34
C TYR A 239 17.94 3.33 -3.58
N LYS A 240 18.14 4.15 -4.62
CA LYS A 240 19.41 4.86 -4.85
C LYS A 240 19.74 5.75 -3.67
N ALA A 241 18.82 6.62 -3.25
CA ALA A 241 19.01 7.52 -2.11
C ALA A 241 19.33 6.77 -0.80
N ALA A 242 18.70 5.63 -0.57
CA ALA A 242 19.00 4.77 0.57
C ALA A 242 20.39 4.13 0.47
N SER A 243 20.79 3.66 -0.73
CA SER A 243 22.08 3.00 -0.96
C SER A 243 23.27 3.93 -0.76
N GLU A 244 23.16 5.21 -1.10
CA GLU A 244 24.20 6.22 -0.90
C GLU A 244 24.55 6.44 0.59
N ARG A 245 23.62 6.11 1.49
CA ARG A 245 23.78 6.24 2.94
C ARG A 245 23.90 4.90 3.67
N LEU A 246 23.83 3.76 2.94
CA LEU A 246 23.80 2.40 3.47
C LEU A 246 22.68 2.18 4.50
N ILE A 247 21.53 2.83 4.30
CA ILE A 247 20.33 2.63 5.13
C ILE A 247 19.38 1.64 4.45
N PRO A 248 18.62 0.83 5.21
CA PRO A 248 17.64 -0.07 4.64
C PRO A 248 16.45 0.68 4.02
N ALA A 249 15.90 0.13 2.94
CA ALA A 249 14.66 0.57 2.34
C ALA A 249 13.69 -0.60 2.20
N THR A 250 12.40 -0.35 2.49
CA THR A 250 11.31 -1.23 2.07
C THR A 250 10.52 -0.54 0.96
N LEU A 251 10.27 -1.28 -0.11
CA LEU A 251 9.65 -0.78 -1.33
C LEU A 251 8.47 -1.66 -1.69
N GLU A 252 7.28 -1.08 -1.80
CA GLU A 252 6.09 -1.70 -2.35
C GLU A 252 5.73 -0.96 -3.64
N LEU A 253 5.83 -1.66 -4.77
CA LEU A 253 5.81 -1.04 -6.09
C LEU A 253 4.67 -1.59 -6.94
N GLY A 254 4.73 -1.34 -8.26
CA GLY A 254 3.71 -1.72 -9.20
C GLY A 254 3.56 -3.22 -9.41
N GLY A 255 2.49 -3.59 -10.10
CA GLY A 255 2.20 -4.97 -10.46
C GLY A 255 1.41 -5.11 -11.76
N LYS A 256 1.42 -6.33 -12.31
CA LYS A 256 0.58 -6.77 -13.42
C LYS A 256 0.11 -8.19 -13.15
N SER A 257 -0.67 -8.33 -12.08
CA SER A 257 -0.99 -9.63 -11.49
C SER A 257 -1.83 -10.51 -12.39
N ALA A 258 -1.49 -11.80 -12.40
CA ALA A 258 -2.27 -12.83 -13.09
C ALA A 258 -3.43 -13.29 -12.21
N ASN A 259 -4.65 -13.36 -12.78
CA ASN A 259 -5.83 -13.91 -12.17
C ASN A 259 -6.32 -15.07 -13.05
N ILE A 260 -6.17 -16.31 -12.59
CA ILE A 260 -6.21 -17.54 -13.42
C ILE A 260 -7.49 -18.31 -13.14
N PHE A 261 -8.24 -18.66 -14.20
CA PHE A 261 -9.54 -19.32 -14.11
C PHE A 261 -9.53 -20.65 -14.90
N PHE A 262 -9.58 -21.75 -14.17
CA PHE A 262 -9.70 -23.11 -14.74
C PHE A 262 -11.16 -23.48 -14.97
N GLU A 263 -11.41 -24.46 -15.85
CA GLU A 263 -12.74 -24.92 -16.25
C GLU A 263 -13.59 -25.48 -15.09
N ASP A 264 -12.95 -25.99 -14.05
CA ASP A 264 -13.59 -26.54 -12.85
C ASP A 264 -13.84 -25.51 -11.74
N ALA A 265 -13.54 -24.21 -11.97
CA ALA A 265 -13.79 -23.16 -10.99
C ALA A 265 -15.28 -23.04 -10.64
N ASN A 266 -15.58 -22.70 -9.38
CA ASN A 266 -16.94 -22.30 -9.04
C ASN A 266 -17.32 -21.05 -9.84
N TRP A 267 -18.31 -21.18 -10.71
CA TRP A 267 -18.61 -20.18 -11.73
C TRP A 267 -18.93 -18.77 -11.15
N LYS A 268 -19.72 -18.74 -10.08
CA LYS A 268 -20.09 -17.46 -9.44
C LYS A 268 -18.91 -16.82 -8.75
N GLN A 269 -18.11 -17.63 -8.03
CA GLN A 269 -16.89 -17.14 -7.37
C GLN A 269 -15.85 -16.67 -8.40
N ALA A 270 -15.74 -17.34 -9.53
CA ALA A 270 -14.81 -16.97 -10.60
C ALA A 270 -15.16 -15.60 -11.20
N LEU A 271 -16.43 -15.37 -11.55
CA LEU A 271 -16.88 -14.09 -12.07
C LEU A 271 -16.74 -12.96 -11.03
N ASP A 272 -17.13 -13.22 -9.77
CA ASP A 272 -16.97 -12.26 -8.68
C ASP A 272 -15.50 -11.93 -8.43
N GLY A 273 -14.64 -12.95 -8.39
CA GLY A 273 -13.20 -12.78 -8.23
C GLY A 273 -12.51 -12.07 -9.39
N ALA A 274 -13.02 -12.22 -10.61
CA ALA A 274 -12.55 -11.44 -11.76
C ALA A 274 -12.92 -9.97 -11.62
N MET A 275 -14.16 -9.67 -11.24
CA MET A 275 -14.62 -8.29 -11.02
C MET A 275 -13.91 -7.64 -9.83
N LEU A 276 -13.89 -8.31 -8.68
CA LEU A 276 -13.23 -7.81 -7.47
C LEU A 276 -11.73 -7.58 -7.72
N GLY A 277 -11.10 -8.45 -8.50
CA GLY A 277 -9.68 -8.37 -8.82
C GLY A 277 -9.27 -7.11 -9.57
N ILE A 278 -10.19 -6.52 -10.37
CA ILE A 278 -9.85 -5.36 -11.20
C ILE A 278 -10.70 -4.11 -10.93
N LEU A 279 -11.91 -4.23 -10.39
CA LEU A 279 -12.80 -3.08 -10.22
C LEU A 279 -12.74 -2.47 -8.82
N PHE A 280 -12.28 -3.22 -7.81
CA PHE A 280 -12.03 -2.67 -6.47
C PHE A 280 -11.11 -1.46 -6.56
N ASN A 281 -11.44 -0.40 -5.84
CA ASN A 281 -10.73 0.88 -5.88
C ASN A 281 -10.47 1.40 -7.32
N GLN A 282 -11.44 1.24 -8.22
CA GLN A 282 -11.36 1.66 -9.63
C GLN A 282 -10.17 1.03 -10.38
N GLY A 283 -9.72 -0.14 -9.98
CA GLY A 283 -8.53 -0.79 -10.53
C GLY A 283 -7.21 -0.08 -10.19
N GLN A 284 -7.25 0.92 -9.34
CA GLN A 284 -6.09 1.66 -8.85
C GLN A 284 -5.44 0.91 -7.67
N VAL A 285 -5.10 -0.36 -7.92
CA VAL A 285 -4.59 -1.33 -6.94
C VAL A 285 -3.31 -1.95 -7.48
N CYS A 286 -2.24 -1.89 -6.71
CA CYS A 286 -0.93 -2.42 -7.12
C CYS A 286 -0.97 -3.92 -7.43
N CYS A 287 -1.78 -4.70 -6.72
CA CYS A 287 -1.96 -6.14 -6.95
C CYS A 287 -3.21 -6.48 -7.77
N ALA A 288 -3.81 -5.51 -8.49
CA ALA A 288 -5.00 -5.77 -9.30
C ALA A 288 -4.81 -6.93 -10.29
N GLY A 289 -5.77 -7.84 -10.33
CA GLY A 289 -5.79 -8.99 -11.25
C GLY A 289 -6.07 -8.57 -12.69
N SER A 290 -5.23 -7.70 -13.23
CA SER A 290 -5.43 -7.01 -14.50
C SER A 290 -5.14 -7.88 -15.73
N ARG A 291 -4.42 -9.01 -15.56
CA ARG A 291 -4.32 -10.08 -16.55
C ARG A 291 -5.22 -11.23 -16.14
N ILE A 292 -6.36 -11.37 -16.79
CA ILE A 292 -7.34 -12.43 -16.58
C ILE A 292 -7.02 -13.60 -17.53
N PHE A 293 -6.43 -14.68 -17.00
CA PHE A 293 -6.16 -15.88 -17.76
C PHE A 293 -7.34 -16.84 -17.65
N VAL A 294 -7.91 -17.25 -18.79
CA VAL A 294 -9.09 -18.11 -18.83
C VAL A 294 -8.80 -19.36 -19.67
N GLN A 295 -9.06 -20.54 -19.10
CA GLN A 295 -8.89 -21.81 -19.82
C GLN A 295 -9.80 -21.84 -21.06
N ASP A 296 -9.28 -22.34 -22.17
CA ASP A 296 -9.90 -22.30 -23.49
C ASP A 296 -11.31 -22.91 -23.52
N THR A 297 -11.53 -24.01 -22.79
CA THR A 297 -12.84 -24.70 -22.71
C THR A 297 -13.97 -23.84 -22.17
N ILE A 298 -13.67 -22.81 -21.38
CA ILE A 298 -14.67 -21.90 -20.77
C ILE A 298 -14.56 -20.47 -21.29
N TYR A 299 -13.57 -20.14 -22.12
CA TYR A 299 -13.21 -18.79 -22.50
C TYR A 299 -14.39 -17.98 -23.07
N ASP A 300 -15.05 -18.47 -24.10
CA ASP A 300 -16.11 -17.72 -24.78
C ASP A 300 -17.29 -17.42 -23.83
N LYS A 301 -17.69 -18.43 -23.04
CA LYS A 301 -18.76 -18.27 -22.05
C LYS A 301 -18.35 -17.27 -20.94
N PHE A 302 -17.11 -17.38 -20.44
CA PHE A 302 -16.58 -16.51 -19.40
C PHE A 302 -16.55 -15.05 -19.85
N VAL A 303 -16.00 -14.79 -21.03
CA VAL A 303 -15.95 -13.46 -21.63
C VAL A 303 -17.33 -12.87 -21.83
N ALA A 304 -18.27 -13.66 -22.39
CA ALA A 304 -19.63 -13.18 -22.64
C ALA A 304 -20.39 -12.82 -21.36
N GLU A 305 -20.21 -13.56 -20.28
CA GLU A 305 -20.85 -13.27 -19.00
C GLU A 305 -20.14 -12.11 -18.25
N LEU A 306 -18.80 -12.11 -18.24
CA LEU A 306 -18.02 -11.06 -17.58
C LEU A 306 -18.26 -9.69 -18.24
N SER A 307 -18.32 -9.63 -19.58
CA SER A 307 -18.65 -8.40 -20.31
C SER A 307 -20.01 -7.81 -19.88
N LYS A 308 -21.05 -8.66 -19.78
CA LYS A 308 -22.35 -8.23 -19.28
C LYS A 308 -22.33 -7.73 -17.84
N LEU A 309 -21.46 -8.29 -17.00
CA LEU A 309 -21.32 -7.84 -15.62
C LEU A 309 -20.59 -6.49 -15.56
N PHE A 310 -19.58 -6.27 -16.40
CA PHE A 310 -18.89 -4.98 -16.52
C PHE A 310 -19.85 -3.87 -16.93
N ASP A 311 -20.72 -4.13 -17.92
CA ASP A 311 -21.75 -3.16 -18.37
C ASP A 311 -22.78 -2.82 -17.28
N LYS A 312 -23.02 -3.71 -16.32
CA LYS A 312 -23.96 -3.52 -15.21
C LYS A 312 -23.38 -2.80 -14.02
N VAL A 313 -22.07 -2.59 -13.96
CA VAL A 313 -21.43 -1.90 -12.85
C VAL A 313 -21.96 -0.48 -12.72
N LYS A 314 -22.51 -0.14 -11.58
CA LYS A 314 -22.99 1.21 -11.30
C LYS A 314 -21.80 2.14 -11.06
N VAL A 315 -21.43 2.88 -12.10
CA VAL A 315 -20.50 4.02 -11.98
C VAL A 315 -21.29 5.21 -11.44
N GLY A 316 -20.81 5.88 -10.41
CA GLY A 316 -21.56 6.95 -9.78
C GLY A 316 -20.71 7.84 -8.88
N LEU A 317 -21.35 8.83 -8.25
CA LEU A 317 -20.70 9.70 -7.28
C LEU A 317 -20.23 8.88 -6.08
N PRO A 318 -18.99 9.09 -5.61
CA PRO A 318 -18.38 8.23 -4.59
C PRO A 318 -19.14 8.16 -3.26
N TRP A 319 -19.83 9.22 -2.89
CA TRP A 319 -20.63 9.33 -1.64
C TRP A 319 -22.04 8.73 -1.72
N ASP A 320 -22.47 8.24 -2.89
CA ASP A 320 -23.69 7.43 -3.02
C ASP A 320 -23.37 5.98 -2.64
N GLU A 321 -24.03 5.47 -1.60
CA GLU A 321 -23.82 4.10 -1.07
C GLU A 321 -24.06 3.01 -2.12
N SER A 322 -24.87 3.28 -3.13
CA SER A 322 -25.15 2.34 -4.23
C SER A 322 -24.08 2.35 -5.33
N THR A 323 -23.14 3.30 -5.31
CA THR A 323 -22.04 3.36 -6.27
C THR A 323 -21.10 2.17 -6.10
N GLN A 324 -20.79 1.53 -7.23
CA GLN A 324 -19.89 0.37 -7.28
C GLN A 324 -18.50 0.73 -7.81
N LEU A 325 -18.41 1.76 -8.63
CA LEU A 325 -17.16 2.29 -9.17
C LEU A 325 -17.21 3.82 -9.10
N GLY A 326 -16.24 4.41 -8.42
CA GLY A 326 -16.08 5.86 -8.29
C GLY A 326 -15.24 6.48 -9.41
N SER A 327 -14.66 7.66 -9.14
CA SER A 327 -13.79 8.37 -10.07
C SER A 327 -12.32 7.89 -9.95
N LEU A 328 -11.57 8.01 -11.05
CA LEU A 328 -10.10 7.98 -11.00
C LEU A 328 -9.59 9.23 -10.29
N ILE A 329 -8.35 9.15 -9.83
CA ILE A 329 -7.77 10.18 -8.95
C ILE A 329 -7.57 11.56 -9.64
N TYR A 330 -7.24 11.61 -10.90
CA TYR A 330 -6.99 12.86 -11.65
C TYR A 330 -7.02 12.66 -13.16
N GLU A 331 -7.08 13.76 -13.91
CA GLU A 331 -7.21 13.80 -15.37
C GLU A 331 -6.09 13.05 -16.13
N ALA A 332 -4.85 13.13 -15.64
CA ALA A 332 -3.74 12.42 -16.29
C ALA A 332 -3.92 10.90 -16.19
N GLN A 333 -4.54 10.39 -15.13
CA GLN A 333 -4.85 8.96 -14.99
C GLN A 333 -5.98 8.54 -15.95
N VAL A 334 -6.99 9.38 -16.14
CA VAL A 334 -8.03 9.15 -17.18
C VAL A 334 -7.37 9.03 -18.56
N LYS A 335 -6.51 9.99 -18.92
CA LYS A 335 -5.80 9.98 -20.20
C LYS A 335 -4.93 8.75 -20.36
N LYS A 336 -4.21 8.33 -19.29
CA LYS A 336 -3.40 7.11 -19.29
C LYS A 336 -4.27 5.89 -19.60
N VAL A 337 -5.37 5.68 -18.87
CA VAL A 337 -6.26 4.53 -19.07
C VAL A 337 -6.80 4.50 -20.51
N LEU A 338 -7.28 5.63 -21.01
CA LEU A 338 -7.83 5.72 -22.37
C LEU A 338 -6.75 5.51 -23.44
N SER A 339 -5.51 5.94 -23.23
CA SER A 339 -4.41 5.67 -24.16
C SER A 339 -4.11 4.18 -24.32
N TYR A 340 -4.28 3.38 -23.24
CA TYR A 340 -4.16 1.93 -23.32
C TYR A 340 -5.34 1.25 -24.00
N VAL A 341 -6.52 1.87 -24.03
CA VAL A 341 -7.65 1.40 -24.86
C VAL A 341 -7.30 1.48 -26.34
N GLU A 342 -6.74 2.60 -26.76
CA GLU A 342 -6.31 2.78 -28.17
C GLU A 342 -5.10 1.87 -28.50
N LEU A 343 -4.13 1.78 -27.61
CA LEU A 343 -3.00 0.87 -27.76
C LEU A 343 -3.45 -0.60 -27.94
N ALA A 344 -4.42 -1.06 -27.15
CA ALA A 344 -4.94 -2.41 -27.28
C ALA A 344 -5.55 -2.68 -28.67
N LYS A 345 -6.29 -1.70 -29.22
CA LYS A 345 -6.85 -1.78 -30.59
C LYS A 345 -5.74 -1.81 -31.64
N GLU A 346 -4.70 -0.99 -31.48
CA GLU A 346 -3.52 -0.95 -32.37
C GLU A 346 -2.75 -2.27 -32.36
N GLU A 347 -2.67 -2.93 -31.19
CA GLU A 347 -2.05 -4.24 -31.01
C GLU A 347 -2.93 -5.41 -31.50
N GLY A 348 -4.18 -5.13 -31.95
CA GLY A 348 -5.10 -6.13 -32.51
C GLY A 348 -6.03 -6.76 -31.49
N ALA A 349 -6.01 -6.33 -30.24
CA ALA A 349 -6.98 -6.75 -29.22
C ALA A 349 -8.32 -6.02 -29.39
N ARG A 350 -9.38 -6.58 -28.80
CA ARG A 350 -10.75 -6.09 -28.98
C ARG A 350 -11.36 -5.66 -27.63
N VAL A 351 -11.94 -4.46 -27.60
CA VAL A 351 -12.70 -3.96 -26.44
C VAL A 351 -14.12 -4.53 -26.52
N VAL A 352 -14.57 -5.20 -25.46
CA VAL A 352 -15.91 -5.84 -25.38
C VAL A 352 -16.82 -5.20 -24.32
N ALA A 353 -16.26 -4.36 -23.44
CA ALA A 353 -17.02 -3.52 -22.51
C ALA A 353 -16.23 -2.23 -22.22
N GLY A 354 -16.93 -1.13 -21.98
CA GLY A 354 -16.34 0.16 -21.61
C GLY A 354 -15.43 0.78 -22.69
N GLY A 355 -14.23 1.22 -22.26
CA GLY A 355 -13.25 1.84 -23.16
C GLY A 355 -13.48 3.34 -23.37
N GLU A 356 -14.30 3.99 -22.56
CA GLU A 356 -14.65 5.40 -22.74
C GLU A 356 -14.74 6.16 -21.40
N ARG A 357 -14.52 7.47 -21.49
CA ARG A 357 -14.80 8.41 -20.40
C ARG A 357 -16.31 8.69 -20.33
N ILE A 358 -16.82 8.89 -19.13
CA ILE A 358 -18.19 9.39 -18.95
C ILE A 358 -18.14 10.92 -19.01
N THR A 359 -18.86 11.50 -19.97
CA THR A 359 -18.86 12.94 -20.23
C THR A 359 -20.20 13.61 -19.92
N ASP A 360 -21.24 12.83 -19.61
CA ASP A 360 -22.58 13.34 -19.43
C ASP A 360 -22.95 13.57 -17.97
N GLY A 361 -23.82 14.53 -17.73
CA GLY A 361 -24.42 14.84 -16.43
C GLY A 361 -23.38 15.27 -15.39
N GLU A 362 -23.61 14.91 -14.12
CA GLU A 362 -22.73 15.25 -13.02
C GLU A 362 -21.39 14.52 -13.12
N LEU A 363 -21.38 13.29 -13.60
CA LEU A 363 -20.16 12.50 -13.76
C LEU A 363 -19.22 13.09 -14.82
N GLY A 364 -19.75 13.81 -15.80
CA GLY A 364 -18.94 14.49 -16.83
C GLY A 364 -18.02 15.57 -16.28
N LYS A 365 -18.23 16.04 -15.04
CA LYS A 365 -17.37 17.02 -14.37
C LYS A 365 -16.13 16.40 -13.72
N GLY A 366 -16.16 15.07 -13.51
CA GLY A 366 -15.12 14.32 -12.79
C GLY A 366 -14.31 13.39 -13.70
N CYS A 367 -13.49 12.60 -13.04
CA CYS A 367 -12.54 11.67 -13.66
C CYS A 367 -13.13 10.27 -13.81
N PHE A 368 -14.28 10.12 -14.44
CA PHE A 368 -14.98 8.84 -14.56
C PHE A 368 -14.67 8.13 -15.87
N VAL A 369 -14.31 6.85 -15.78
CA VAL A 369 -14.08 5.93 -16.91
C VAL A 369 -14.93 4.69 -16.68
N ARG A 370 -15.56 4.17 -17.75
CA ARG A 370 -16.32 2.93 -17.67
C ARG A 370 -15.39 1.73 -17.40
N PRO A 371 -15.85 0.73 -16.62
CA PRO A 371 -15.15 -0.55 -16.51
C PRO A 371 -14.84 -1.10 -17.90
N THR A 372 -13.57 -1.45 -18.14
CA THR A 372 -13.10 -1.79 -19.49
C THR A 372 -12.58 -3.22 -19.53
N LEU A 373 -13.10 -4.02 -20.47
CA LEU A 373 -12.68 -5.39 -20.71
C LEU A 373 -12.15 -5.54 -22.14
N ILE A 374 -10.90 -5.98 -22.23
CA ILE A 374 -10.19 -6.22 -23.48
C ILE A 374 -9.99 -7.73 -23.63
N VAL A 375 -10.28 -8.26 -24.81
CA VAL A 375 -10.17 -9.67 -25.17
C VAL A 375 -9.29 -9.87 -26.38
N ASP A 376 -9.00 -11.12 -26.71
CA ASP A 376 -8.13 -11.51 -27.82
C ASP A 376 -6.70 -10.93 -27.66
N ALA A 377 -6.31 -10.68 -26.41
CA ALA A 377 -4.96 -10.23 -26.06
C ALA A 377 -4.02 -11.43 -25.88
N THR A 378 -2.75 -11.19 -26.18
CA THR A 378 -1.64 -12.10 -25.89
C THR A 378 -0.75 -11.52 -24.79
N ASN A 379 0.03 -12.37 -24.12
CA ASN A 379 0.83 -11.92 -22.98
C ASN A 379 2.02 -11.01 -23.38
N ASP A 380 2.41 -10.97 -24.66
CA ASP A 380 3.47 -10.11 -25.20
C ASP A 380 3.00 -8.69 -25.56
N MET A 381 1.70 -8.46 -25.68
CA MET A 381 1.15 -7.12 -25.92
C MET A 381 1.47 -6.17 -24.76
N ARG A 382 1.78 -4.92 -25.06
CA ARG A 382 2.07 -3.90 -24.03
C ARG A 382 0.91 -3.70 -23.07
N VAL A 383 -0.33 -3.78 -23.54
CA VAL A 383 -1.53 -3.70 -22.71
C VAL A 383 -1.59 -4.82 -21.66
N ALA A 384 -0.95 -5.97 -21.93
CA ALA A 384 -0.82 -7.10 -20.99
C ALA A 384 0.43 -7.01 -20.11
N ARG A 385 1.47 -6.30 -20.51
CA ARG A 385 2.77 -6.23 -19.81
C ARG A 385 2.91 -5.01 -18.90
N GLU A 386 2.35 -3.86 -19.29
CA GLU A 386 2.52 -2.59 -18.60
C GLU A 386 1.41 -2.33 -17.56
N GLU A 387 1.76 -1.70 -16.44
CA GLU A 387 0.81 -1.34 -15.40
C GLU A 387 -0.04 -0.14 -15.84
N ILE A 388 -1.35 -0.35 -15.98
CA ILE A 388 -2.32 0.68 -16.40
C ILE A 388 -2.83 1.47 -15.20
N PHE A 389 -3.14 0.77 -14.11
CA PHE A 389 -3.60 1.33 -12.84
C PHE A 389 -4.98 2.01 -12.95
N GLY A 390 -5.94 1.30 -13.51
CA GLY A 390 -7.32 1.75 -13.72
C GLY A 390 -8.28 0.57 -13.93
N PRO A 391 -9.58 0.80 -14.10
CA PRO A 391 -10.62 -0.23 -14.17
C PRO A 391 -10.62 -0.95 -15.53
N MET A 392 -9.48 -1.54 -15.89
CA MET A 392 -9.23 -2.15 -17.18
C MET A 392 -8.49 -3.48 -17.03
N ALA A 393 -9.08 -4.54 -17.53
CA ALA A 393 -8.48 -5.86 -17.58
C ALA A 393 -8.31 -6.36 -19.02
N VAL A 394 -7.27 -7.17 -19.22
CA VAL A 394 -7.06 -7.94 -20.45
C VAL A 394 -7.34 -9.42 -20.18
N VAL A 395 -8.07 -10.08 -21.10
CA VAL A 395 -8.39 -11.50 -21.02
C VAL A 395 -7.51 -12.26 -22.00
N ILE A 396 -6.76 -13.21 -21.48
CA ILE A 396 -5.81 -14.04 -22.21
C ILE A 396 -6.28 -15.50 -22.12
N LYS A 397 -6.32 -16.19 -23.25
CA LYS A 397 -6.68 -17.60 -23.33
C LYS A 397 -5.45 -18.47 -23.03
N PHE A 398 -5.65 -19.58 -22.31
CA PHE A 398 -4.62 -20.60 -22.15
C PHE A 398 -5.18 -22.03 -22.32
N HIS A 399 -4.33 -23.01 -22.61
CA HIS A 399 -4.73 -24.39 -22.90
C HIS A 399 -4.31 -25.38 -21.81
N SER A 400 -3.21 -25.13 -21.11
CA SER A 400 -2.68 -26.05 -20.10
C SER A 400 -2.21 -25.35 -18.83
N GLU A 401 -2.06 -26.13 -17.73
CA GLU A 401 -1.54 -25.63 -16.47
C GLU A 401 -0.10 -25.10 -16.62
N ASP A 402 0.75 -25.79 -17.36
CA ASP A 402 2.15 -25.40 -17.57
C ASP A 402 2.25 -24.09 -18.38
N GLU A 403 1.45 -23.97 -19.46
CA GLU A 403 1.39 -22.78 -20.27
C GLU A 403 0.98 -21.53 -19.47
N VAL A 404 -0.07 -21.63 -18.64
CA VAL A 404 -0.53 -20.46 -17.88
C VAL A 404 0.47 -20.08 -16.78
N ILE A 405 1.19 -21.03 -16.19
CA ILE A 405 2.26 -20.76 -15.22
C ILE A 405 3.40 -19.99 -15.92
N GLU A 406 3.83 -20.45 -17.09
CA GLU A 406 4.86 -19.78 -17.88
C GLU A 406 4.46 -18.34 -18.24
N GLN A 407 3.26 -18.16 -18.82
CA GLN A 407 2.75 -16.84 -19.21
C GLN A 407 2.55 -15.91 -17.99
N ALA A 408 2.04 -16.43 -16.87
CA ALA A 408 1.84 -15.64 -15.66
C ALA A 408 3.16 -15.13 -15.10
N ASN A 409 4.21 -15.95 -15.15
CA ASN A 409 5.55 -15.61 -14.67
C ASN A 409 6.35 -14.75 -15.65
N ASP A 410 5.99 -14.72 -16.94
CA ASP A 410 6.61 -13.83 -17.93
C ASP A 410 6.12 -12.39 -17.74
N SER A 411 6.66 -11.75 -16.72
CA SER A 411 6.39 -10.38 -16.32
C SER A 411 7.58 -9.81 -15.55
N LEU A 412 7.80 -8.52 -15.65
CA LEU A 412 8.75 -7.78 -14.80
C LEU A 412 8.29 -7.71 -13.34
N TYR A 413 6.99 -7.91 -13.11
CA TYR A 413 6.34 -7.80 -11.83
C TYR A 413 6.13 -9.16 -11.15
N GLY A 414 5.88 -9.12 -9.85
CA GLY A 414 5.57 -10.30 -9.05
C GLY A 414 4.93 -9.92 -7.71
N LEU A 415 3.89 -9.06 -7.71
CA LEU A 415 3.27 -8.60 -6.47
C LEU A 415 2.21 -9.57 -5.96
N GLY A 416 1.19 -9.85 -6.77
CA GLY A 416 0.10 -10.72 -6.41
C GLY A 416 -0.37 -11.61 -7.56
N GLY A 417 -1.25 -12.57 -7.26
CA GLY A 417 -1.92 -13.41 -8.22
C GLY A 417 -3.11 -14.15 -7.61
N GLY A 418 -4.01 -14.62 -8.46
CA GLY A 418 -5.17 -15.42 -8.06
C GLY A 418 -5.30 -16.68 -8.90
N VAL A 419 -5.85 -17.73 -8.31
CA VAL A 419 -6.21 -18.95 -9.01
C VAL A 419 -7.57 -19.46 -8.56
N PHE A 420 -8.43 -19.77 -9.52
CA PHE A 420 -9.77 -20.28 -9.30
C PHE A 420 -9.91 -21.68 -9.89
N THR A 421 -10.08 -22.67 -9.02
CA THR A 421 -10.25 -24.09 -9.35
C THR A 421 -10.83 -24.83 -8.15
N GLN A 422 -11.63 -25.87 -8.39
CA GLN A 422 -12.11 -26.77 -7.32
C GLN A 422 -11.12 -27.91 -7.02
N ASN A 423 -10.09 -28.07 -7.84
CA ASN A 423 -9.04 -29.06 -7.62
C ASN A 423 -7.97 -28.51 -6.67
N LEU A 424 -8.01 -28.96 -5.40
CA LEU A 424 -7.08 -28.49 -4.36
C LEU A 424 -5.60 -28.71 -4.75
N SER A 425 -5.26 -29.85 -5.35
CA SER A 425 -3.89 -30.14 -5.74
C SER A 425 -3.39 -29.19 -6.82
N ARG A 426 -4.23 -28.87 -7.81
CA ARG A 426 -3.96 -27.86 -8.84
C ARG A 426 -3.79 -26.48 -8.19
N ALA A 427 -4.71 -26.06 -7.33
CA ALA A 427 -4.64 -24.78 -6.64
C ALA A 427 -3.29 -24.57 -5.94
N ILE A 428 -2.83 -25.58 -5.20
CA ILE A 428 -1.55 -25.51 -4.48
C ILE A 428 -0.35 -25.53 -5.44
N ARG A 429 -0.36 -26.37 -6.48
CA ARG A 429 0.74 -26.41 -7.46
C ARG A 429 0.88 -25.06 -8.17
N VAL A 430 -0.21 -24.53 -8.71
CA VAL A 430 -0.22 -23.23 -9.41
C VAL A 430 0.19 -22.11 -8.46
N ALA A 431 -0.42 -22.03 -7.26
CA ALA A 431 -0.08 -20.98 -6.30
C ALA A 431 1.40 -20.98 -5.87
N ARG A 432 2.04 -22.17 -5.83
CA ARG A 432 3.48 -22.30 -5.52
C ARG A 432 4.39 -22.02 -6.72
N ALA A 433 3.88 -22.19 -7.93
CA ALA A 433 4.65 -22.01 -9.17
C ALA A 433 4.66 -20.57 -9.66
N ILE A 434 3.66 -19.75 -9.28
CA ILE A 434 3.61 -18.35 -9.65
C ILE A 434 4.60 -17.53 -8.80
N GLU A 435 5.48 -16.77 -9.45
CA GLU A 435 6.55 -15.99 -8.86
C GLU A 435 6.04 -14.64 -8.33
N THR A 436 5.22 -14.70 -7.28
CA THR A 436 4.63 -13.53 -6.62
C THR A 436 4.74 -13.62 -5.10
N GLY A 437 4.72 -12.46 -4.45
CA GLY A 437 4.77 -12.42 -3.00
C GLY A 437 3.46 -12.82 -2.33
N ARG A 438 2.32 -12.76 -3.05
CA ARG A 438 1.00 -13.17 -2.54
C ARG A 438 0.20 -13.90 -3.61
N MET A 439 -0.41 -15.04 -3.21
CA MET A 439 -1.38 -15.76 -4.03
C MET A 439 -2.70 -15.91 -3.27
N TRP A 440 -3.79 -15.73 -3.99
CA TRP A 440 -5.15 -16.01 -3.54
C TRP A 440 -5.68 -17.25 -4.24
N VAL A 441 -6.41 -18.09 -3.50
CA VAL A 441 -7.08 -19.27 -4.04
C VAL A 441 -8.58 -19.12 -3.83
N ASN A 442 -9.35 -19.14 -4.91
CA ASN A 442 -10.82 -18.99 -4.93
C ASN A 442 -11.32 -17.70 -4.24
N THR A 443 -10.51 -16.68 -4.19
CA THR A 443 -10.81 -15.32 -3.69
C THR A 443 -9.82 -14.33 -4.30
N TYR A 444 -10.02 -13.03 -4.11
CA TYR A 444 -9.08 -11.97 -4.49
C TYR A 444 -9.13 -10.80 -3.51
N ASN A 445 -8.07 -9.99 -3.43
CA ASN A 445 -7.97 -8.75 -2.60
C ASN A 445 -8.21 -8.93 -1.09
N SER A 446 -8.17 -10.16 -0.54
CA SER A 446 -8.18 -10.38 0.91
C SER A 446 -6.79 -10.09 1.48
N ILE A 447 -6.68 -9.04 2.32
CA ILE A 447 -5.39 -8.53 2.86
C ILE A 447 -5.44 -8.34 4.38
N PRO A 448 -5.65 -9.41 5.17
CA PRO A 448 -5.66 -9.32 6.63
C PRO A 448 -4.28 -8.90 7.17
N ALA A 449 -4.27 -8.16 8.28
CA ALA A 449 -3.05 -7.66 8.93
C ALA A 449 -2.04 -8.77 9.29
N GLY A 450 -2.53 -9.97 9.59
CA GLY A 450 -1.72 -11.14 9.94
C GLY A 450 -1.10 -11.91 8.77
N ALA A 451 -1.18 -11.42 7.53
CA ALA A 451 -0.60 -12.07 6.37
C ALA A 451 0.40 -11.16 5.64
N PRO A 452 1.64 -11.58 5.40
CA PRO A 452 2.67 -10.73 4.80
C PRO A 452 2.27 -10.32 3.38
N PHE A 453 2.54 -9.06 3.03
CA PHE A 453 2.33 -8.49 1.72
C PHE A 453 3.65 -7.96 1.16
N GLY A 454 3.90 -8.12 -0.14
CA GLY A 454 5.09 -7.61 -0.81
C GLY A 454 5.45 -8.37 -2.06
N GLY A 455 6.26 -7.75 -2.92
CA GLY A 455 6.54 -8.23 -4.24
C GLY A 455 7.78 -9.11 -4.38
N TYR A 456 7.81 -9.86 -5.48
CA TYR A 456 8.99 -10.42 -6.12
C TYR A 456 9.41 -9.49 -7.27
N LYS A 457 10.56 -9.76 -7.89
CA LYS A 457 11.05 -9.04 -9.07
C LYS A 457 11.01 -7.51 -8.87
N GLN A 458 10.46 -6.76 -9.85
CA GLN A 458 10.39 -5.29 -9.78
C GLN A 458 9.15 -4.77 -9.00
N SER A 459 8.42 -5.63 -8.33
CA SER A 459 7.28 -5.22 -7.49
C SER A 459 7.68 -4.82 -6.07
N GLY A 460 8.94 -4.94 -5.68
CA GLY A 460 9.40 -4.38 -4.41
C GLY A 460 10.45 -5.18 -3.68
N ILE A 461 10.84 -4.63 -2.53
CA ILE A 461 11.86 -5.19 -1.61
C ILE A 461 11.31 -5.13 -0.19
N GLY A 462 11.39 -6.25 0.53
CA GLY A 462 10.84 -6.37 1.88
C GLY A 462 9.40 -6.87 1.87
N ARG A 463 8.75 -6.74 3.03
CA ARG A 463 7.35 -7.10 3.22
C ARG A 463 6.67 -6.04 4.08
N GLU A 464 5.40 -5.80 3.82
CA GLU A 464 4.49 -5.04 4.68
C GLU A 464 3.57 -6.00 5.43
N THR A 465 2.88 -5.51 6.44
CA THR A 465 1.96 -6.29 7.29
C THR A 465 2.64 -7.47 7.99
N HIS A 466 1.88 -8.30 8.73
CA HIS A 466 2.41 -9.43 9.47
C HIS A 466 3.61 -9.07 10.38
N LYS A 467 3.91 -9.90 11.36
CA LYS A 467 5.04 -9.66 12.28
C LYS A 467 6.40 -9.58 11.58
N VAL A 468 6.53 -10.14 10.38
CA VAL A 468 7.80 -10.11 9.60
C VAL A 468 8.28 -8.69 9.31
N ILE A 469 7.35 -7.71 9.22
CA ILE A 469 7.72 -6.31 8.98
C ILE A 469 8.55 -5.71 10.12
N LEU A 470 8.42 -6.22 11.35
CA LEU A 470 9.22 -5.74 12.49
C LEU A 470 10.72 -5.96 12.27
N GLU A 471 11.11 -6.96 11.46
CA GLU A 471 12.50 -7.18 11.07
C GLU A 471 13.08 -6.01 10.26
N HIS A 472 12.22 -5.29 9.54
CA HIS A 472 12.60 -4.13 8.76
C HIS A 472 12.61 -2.81 9.55
N TYR A 473 12.01 -2.78 10.75
CA TYR A 473 11.99 -1.61 11.65
C TYR A 473 12.89 -1.80 12.87
N THR A 474 13.55 -2.95 12.99
CA THR A 474 14.50 -3.25 14.04
C THR A 474 15.83 -3.72 13.47
N GLN A 475 16.87 -3.61 14.27
CA GLN A 475 18.18 -4.23 14.00
C GLN A 475 18.52 -5.23 15.10
N MET A 476 19.14 -6.33 14.69
CA MET A 476 19.52 -7.41 15.59
C MET A 476 20.87 -7.09 16.24
N LYS A 477 20.95 -7.21 17.57
CA LYS A 477 22.20 -7.15 18.31
C LYS A 477 22.45 -8.49 18.98
N ASN A 478 23.64 -9.03 18.81
CA ASN A 478 24.10 -10.17 19.55
C ASN A 478 25.02 -9.72 20.71
N ILE A 479 24.78 -10.25 21.91
CA ILE A 479 25.60 -10.04 23.10
C ILE A 479 26.18 -11.39 23.51
N ILE A 480 27.47 -11.54 23.42
CA ILE A 480 28.21 -12.71 23.92
C ILE A 480 28.70 -12.43 25.33
N ILE A 481 28.32 -13.29 26.26
CA ILE A 481 28.66 -13.20 27.68
C ILE A 481 29.59 -14.36 28.01
N ASN A 482 30.80 -14.03 28.47
CA ASN A 482 31.70 -15.01 29.07
C ASN A 482 31.37 -15.12 30.58
N LEU A 483 31.08 -16.32 31.03
CA LEU A 483 30.76 -16.64 32.44
C LEU A 483 32.00 -17.16 33.18
N SER A 484 33.14 -17.33 32.51
CA SER A 484 34.39 -17.79 33.10
C SER A 484 35.18 -16.62 33.68
N ASP A 485 35.76 -16.83 34.84
CA ASP A 485 36.73 -15.89 35.47
C ASP A 485 38.14 -16.04 34.91
N LYS A 486 38.37 -17.02 34.01
CA LYS A 486 39.70 -17.28 33.44
C LYS A 486 39.99 -16.35 32.27
N PRO A 487 41.23 -15.81 32.16
CA PRO A 487 41.67 -15.11 30.95
C PRO A 487 41.57 -16.02 29.72
N SER A 488 41.49 -15.43 28.53
CA SER A 488 41.41 -16.18 27.27
C SER A 488 42.63 -17.07 26.99
N GLY A 489 43.76 -16.82 27.65
CA GLY A 489 45.03 -17.50 27.43
C GLY A 489 45.68 -17.18 26.07
N PHE A 490 45.18 -16.16 25.35
CA PHE A 490 45.68 -15.78 24.03
C PHE A 490 46.93 -14.87 24.12
N TYR A 491 47.05 -14.17 25.21
CA TYR A 491 48.17 -13.27 25.48
C TYR A 491 48.73 -13.56 26.87
N ASP A 492 50.10 -13.54 27.02
CA ASP A 492 50.75 -13.56 28.33
C ASP A 492 50.41 -12.25 29.07
N LEU A 493 49.93 -12.39 30.29
CA LEU A 493 49.54 -11.26 31.15
C LEU A 493 50.54 -11.08 32.32
N ASP A 494 51.64 -11.85 32.35
CA ASP A 494 52.71 -11.76 33.38
C ASP A 494 53.80 -10.77 33.01
#